data_da0c7b5c7e906ff2a4037c3577da574d
#
_entry.id   da0c7b5c7e906ff2a4037c3577da574d
#
_cell.length_a   1.000
_cell.length_b   1.000
_cell.length_c   1.000
_cell.angle_alpha   90.00
_cell.angle_beta   90.00
_cell.angle_gamma   90.00
#
_symmetry.space_group_name_H-M   'P 1'
#
loop_
_entity.id
_entity.type
_entity.pdbx_description
1 polymer ?
#
loop_
_entity_poly.entity_id
_entity_poly.type
_entity_poly.pdbx_seq_one_letter_code
_entity_poly.pdbx_strand_id
1 'polypeptide(L)'
;MPSRASTSRDPAEPRFAVNSYSTPHNSVYDDIEQTAAIGGAAVGLWEGKFGEDDDQKIADFMAEHGIAASFCVPRVHSILGIPFDRPGTPSDPAERTELICASVHRLAPFAPAVIAVAPGTSGDPGRPAGPVEAVAEHLPAIADAAAEHGLAIGLELLAQRRGSPLHTIPAMVEMIDSVGRENVGIMFDVFHSWCEPDLPDRIRRYGGRINSVQVCDVRVDERSGHDRELPGLGRGTAAPIIASLLEAGYDGYWELEVFSDDGTYGNDFPDSYWKLPHAEFLAMSKAAFDETYAAALRILAERAGGS
;
A
#
# COMPACT_ATOMS: atom_id res chain seq x y z
N MET A 1 -26.99 -7.48 5.29
CA MET A 1 -25.75 -7.22 4.54
C MET A 1 -25.89 -7.84 3.17
N PRO A 2 -25.81 -7.13 2.05
CA PRO A 2 -25.71 -7.79 0.75
C PRO A 2 -24.32 -8.38 0.67
N SER A 3 -24.24 -9.72 0.58
CA SER A 3 -23.08 -10.47 0.20
C SER A 3 -22.52 -9.85 -1.07
N ARG A 4 -21.29 -9.28 -1.05
CA ARG A 4 -20.54 -9.05 -2.27
C ARG A 4 -20.41 -10.43 -2.92
N ALA A 5 -21.16 -10.64 -3.99
CA ALA A 5 -20.95 -11.79 -4.84
C ALA A 5 -19.51 -11.68 -5.36
N SER A 6 -18.61 -12.47 -4.80
CA SER A 6 -17.29 -12.70 -5.34
C SER A 6 -17.50 -13.36 -6.71
N THR A 7 -17.57 -12.57 -7.76
CA THR A 7 -17.23 -13.07 -9.09
C THR A 7 -15.73 -13.30 -9.03
N SER A 8 -15.31 -14.55 -8.81
CA SER A 8 -13.90 -14.93 -8.91
C SER A 8 -13.40 -14.44 -10.26
N ARG A 9 -12.57 -13.38 -10.24
CA ARG A 9 -11.93 -12.86 -11.45
C ARG A 9 -10.92 -13.87 -11.94
N ASP A 10 -10.69 -13.82 -13.26
CA ASP A 10 -9.61 -14.60 -13.85
C ASP A 10 -8.27 -14.09 -13.27
N PRO A 11 -7.50 -14.92 -12.56
CA PRO A 11 -6.18 -14.55 -12.07
C PRO A 11 -5.21 -14.12 -13.19
N ALA A 12 -5.53 -14.44 -14.46
CA ALA A 12 -4.72 -14.05 -15.60
C ALA A 12 -4.80 -12.53 -15.91
N GLU A 13 -5.75 -11.79 -15.32
CA GLU A 13 -5.92 -10.34 -15.53
C GLU A 13 -5.71 -9.55 -14.24
N PRO A 14 -4.46 -9.27 -13.82
CA PRO A 14 -4.18 -8.52 -12.61
C PRO A 14 -4.63 -7.06 -12.72
N ARG A 15 -5.23 -6.53 -11.65
CA ARG A 15 -5.54 -5.10 -11.55
C ARG A 15 -4.31 -4.34 -11.06
N PHE A 16 -3.49 -3.89 -12.00
CA PHE A 16 -2.33 -3.07 -11.67
C PHE A 16 -2.74 -1.65 -11.33
N ALA A 17 -2.16 -1.10 -10.27
CA ALA A 17 -2.35 0.27 -9.84
C ALA A 17 -1.01 0.94 -9.56
N VAL A 18 -0.97 2.26 -9.57
CA VAL A 18 0.22 3.05 -9.23
C VAL A 18 -0.08 3.90 -8.01
N ASN A 19 0.75 3.78 -6.96
CA ASN A 19 0.69 4.66 -5.80
C ASN A 19 1.33 6.00 -6.09
N SER A 20 0.68 7.10 -5.72
CA SER A 20 1.20 8.48 -5.89
C SER A 20 2.54 8.75 -5.20
N TYR A 21 2.93 7.95 -4.22
CA TYR A 21 4.28 8.03 -3.64
C TYR A 21 5.38 7.55 -4.61
N SER A 22 5.05 6.70 -5.58
CA SER A 22 6.01 6.25 -6.60
C SER A 22 6.37 7.37 -7.59
N THR A 23 5.56 8.41 -7.66
CA THR A 23 5.70 9.52 -8.59
C THR A 23 5.63 10.88 -7.88
N PRO A 24 6.54 11.16 -6.91
CA PRO A 24 6.40 12.29 -5.99
C PRO A 24 6.38 13.66 -6.70
N HIS A 25 6.94 13.75 -7.90
CA HIS A 25 7.02 14.98 -8.68
C HIS A 25 5.85 15.20 -9.65
N ASN A 26 5.00 14.19 -9.85
CA ASN A 26 3.80 14.30 -10.66
C ASN A 26 2.71 15.08 -9.91
N SER A 27 1.87 15.79 -10.67
CA SER A 27 0.54 16.15 -10.18
C SER A 27 -0.37 14.92 -10.11
N VAL A 28 -1.48 15.03 -9.39
CA VAL A 28 -2.49 13.95 -9.35
C VAL A 28 -3.08 13.66 -10.74
N TYR A 29 -3.18 14.67 -11.60
CA TYR A 29 -3.65 14.53 -12.98
C TYR A 29 -2.66 13.74 -13.84
N ASP A 30 -1.35 14.04 -13.70
CA ASP A 30 -0.30 13.28 -14.38
C ASP A 30 -0.29 11.81 -13.93
N ASP A 31 -0.50 11.54 -12.62
CA ASP A 31 -0.60 10.18 -12.09
C ASP A 31 -1.75 9.40 -12.75
N ILE A 32 -2.92 10.03 -12.89
CA ILE A 32 -4.11 9.42 -13.49
C ILE A 32 -3.87 9.15 -14.98
N GLU A 33 -3.45 10.18 -15.74
CA GLU A 33 -3.25 10.09 -17.18
C GLU A 33 -2.18 9.05 -17.55
N GLN A 34 -1.01 9.10 -16.88
CA GLN A 34 0.10 8.19 -17.16
C GLN A 34 -0.21 6.76 -16.72
N THR A 35 -0.95 6.56 -15.62
CA THR A 35 -1.40 5.23 -15.22
C THR A 35 -2.37 4.65 -16.25
N ALA A 36 -3.31 5.44 -16.75
CA ALA A 36 -4.21 5.01 -17.81
C ALA A 36 -3.44 4.65 -19.09
N ALA A 37 -2.43 5.46 -19.46
CA ALA A 37 -1.63 5.25 -20.67
C ALA A 37 -0.84 3.92 -20.67
N ILE A 38 -0.46 3.42 -19.52
CA ILE A 38 0.22 2.10 -19.37
C ILE A 38 -0.76 0.94 -19.15
N GLY A 39 -2.07 1.17 -19.24
CA GLY A 39 -3.08 0.14 -18.99
C GLY A 39 -3.28 -0.21 -17.51
N GLY A 40 -2.95 0.71 -16.61
CA GLY A 40 -3.28 0.57 -15.18
C GLY A 40 -4.78 0.68 -14.94
N ALA A 41 -5.26 0.05 -13.88
CA ALA A 41 -6.68 0.01 -13.53
C ALA A 41 -7.05 1.05 -12.46
N ALA A 42 -6.08 1.54 -11.70
CA ALA A 42 -6.33 2.43 -10.57
C ALA A 42 -5.09 3.24 -10.18
N VAL A 43 -5.31 4.30 -9.42
CA VAL A 43 -4.26 5.11 -8.78
C VAL A 43 -4.47 5.09 -7.27
N GLY A 44 -3.39 4.93 -6.53
CA GLY A 44 -3.35 5.17 -5.09
C GLY A 44 -3.22 6.67 -4.83
N LEU A 45 -4.31 7.30 -4.40
CA LEU A 45 -4.36 8.75 -4.19
C LEU A 45 -3.69 9.13 -2.86
N TRP A 46 -2.72 10.02 -2.90
CA TRP A 46 -2.19 10.65 -1.71
C TRP A 46 -2.79 12.04 -1.51
N GLU A 47 -3.55 12.23 -0.46
CA GLU A 47 -4.22 13.50 -0.12
C GLU A 47 -3.25 14.70 -0.04
N GLY A 48 -1.97 14.42 0.17
CA GLY A 48 -0.93 15.44 0.19
C GLY A 48 -0.64 16.12 -1.15
N LYS A 49 -1.11 15.56 -2.28
CA LYS A 49 -0.88 16.10 -3.64
C LYS A 49 -1.93 17.09 -4.13
N PHE A 50 -3.10 17.18 -3.47
CA PHE A 50 -4.21 18.00 -3.95
C PHE A 50 -4.97 18.73 -2.83
N GLY A 51 -5.61 19.84 -3.18
CA GLY A 51 -6.45 20.63 -2.29
C GLY A 51 -7.90 20.17 -2.31
N GLU A 52 -8.69 20.60 -1.31
CA GLU A 52 -10.12 20.24 -1.20
C GLU A 52 -10.95 20.79 -2.37
N ASP A 53 -10.59 21.94 -2.92
CA ASP A 53 -11.28 22.58 -4.05
C ASP A 53 -11.14 21.77 -5.37
N ASP A 54 -10.26 20.76 -5.39
CA ASP A 54 -9.98 19.95 -6.57
C ASP A 54 -10.67 18.57 -6.54
N ASP A 55 -11.24 18.16 -5.41
CA ASP A 55 -11.76 16.80 -5.21
C ASP A 55 -12.74 16.37 -6.33
N GLN A 56 -13.73 17.21 -6.66
CA GLN A 56 -14.68 16.89 -7.72
C GLN A 56 -14.03 16.83 -9.11
N LYS A 57 -13.10 17.75 -9.41
CA LYS A 57 -12.39 17.77 -10.70
C LYS A 57 -11.53 16.51 -10.87
N ILE A 58 -10.88 16.06 -9.79
CA ILE A 58 -10.08 14.84 -9.80
C ILE A 58 -10.98 13.62 -10.01
N ALA A 59 -12.12 13.55 -9.32
CA ALA A 59 -13.07 12.45 -9.49
C ALA A 59 -13.62 12.38 -10.93
N ASP A 60 -13.96 13.53 -11.52
CA ASP A 60 -14.41 13.63 -12.90
C ASP A 60 -13.31 13.20 -13.88
N PHE A 61 -12.07 13.64 -13.64
CA PHE A 61 -10.92 13.29 -14.47
C PHE A 61 -10.58 11.79 -14.38
N MET A 62 -10.67 11.18 -13.19
CA MET A 62 -10.53 9.74 -13.01
C MET A 62 -11.60 8.97 -13.79
N ALA A 63 -12.85 9.42 -13.74
CA ALA A 63 -13.95 8.80 -14.48
C ALA A 63 -13.75 8.91 -16.00
N GLU A 64 -13.29 10.07 -16.50
CA GLU A 64 -12.95 10.28 -17.92
C GLU A 64 -11.87 9.31 -18.42
N HIS A 65 -10.88 9.00 -17.60
CA HIS A 65 -9.78 8.09 -17.94
C HIS A 65 -10.08 6.63 -17.59
N GLY A 66 -11.23 6.32 -17.00
CA GLY A 66 -11.59 4.97 -16.56
C GLY A 66 -10.70 4.43 -15.43
N ILE A 67 -10.09 5.31 -14.63
CA ILE A 67 -9.20 4.99 -13.51
C ILE A 67 -9.99 5.01 -12.20
N ALA A 68 -9.85 3.94 -11.40
CA ALA A 68 -10.40 3.86 -10.05
C ALA A 68 -9.39 4.36 -8.99
N ALA A 69 -9.85 4.56 -7.75
CA ALA A 69 -8.95 4.68 -6.61
C ALA A 69 -8.65 3.29 -6.04
N SER A 70 -7.38 2.88 -6.03
CA SER A 70 -6.95 1.66 -5.35
C SER A 70 -6.93 1.88 -3.84
N PHE A 71 -6.03 2.70 -3.37
CA PHE A 71 -5.96 3.13 -1.98
C PHE A 71 -6.09 4.65 -1.94
N CYS A 72 -6.59 5.17 -0.82
CA CYS A 72 -6.43 6.58 -0.50
C CYS A 72 -5.57 6.69 0.75
N VAL A 73 -4.53 7.51 0.68
CA VAL A 73 -3.61 7.76 1.79
C VAL A 73 -3.92 9.14 2.37
N PRO A 74 -4.43 9.22 3.61
CA PRO A 74 -4.65 10.47 4.33
C PRO A 74 -3.39 11.31 4.42
N ARG A 75 -3.54 12.63 4.54
CA ARG A 75 -2.40 13.53 4.74
C ARG A 75 -1.64 13.23 6.03
N VAL A 76 -2.35 12.93 7.10
CA VAL A 76 -1.84 12.29 8.31
C VAL A 76 -2.34 10.84 8.24
N HIS A 77 -1.44 9.89 7.96
CA HIS A 77 -1.83 8.51 7.65
C HIS A 77 -1.34 7.49 8.69
N SER A 78 -0.77 7.95 9.80
CA SER A 78 -0.30 7.06 10.87
C SER A 78 -0.84 7.48 12.23
N ILE A 79 -1.21 6.49 13.05
CA ILE A 79 -1.73 6.71 14.40
C ILE A 79 -0.62 7.23 15.34
N LEU A 80 0.53 6.58 15.31
CA LEU A 80 1.74 7.08 15.94
C LEU A 80 2.54 7.91 14.93
N GLY A 81 3.50 8.71 15.38
CA GLY A 81 4.34 9.54 14.51
C GLY A 81 5.19 8.72 13.52
N ILE A 82 5.63 9.40 12.48
CA ILE A 82 6.62 8.89 11.51
C ILE A 82 7.76 9.91 11.33
N PRO A 83 8.98 9.49 10.92
CA PRO A 83 10.12 10.40 10.76
C PRO A 83 9.91 11.50 9.72
N PHE A 84 8.95 11.34 8.81
CA PHE A 84 8.69 12.25 7.69
C PHE A 84 7.41 13.05 7.88
N ASP A 85 6.86 13.09 9.09
CA ASP A 85 5.73 13.96 9.38
C ASP A 85 6.05 15.39 8.98
N ARG A 86 5.09 16.03 8.31
CA ARG A 86 5.24 17.44 7.92
C ARG A 86 5.34 18.33 9.15
N PRO A 87 6.08 19.45 9.09
CA PRO A 87 6.10 20.41 10.17
C PRO A 87 4.67 20.81 10.58
N GLY A 88 4.38 20.75 11.88
CA GLY A 88 3.06 21.06 12.44
C GLY A 88 2.10 19.86 12.51
N THR A 89 2.48 18.67 12.05
CA THR A 89 1.71 17.46 12.31
C THR A 89 1.73 17.14 13.80
N PRO A 90 0.58 16.90 14.45
CA PRO A 90 0.54 16.61 15.88
C PRO A 90 1.29 15.31 16.21
N SER A 91 1.86 15.26 17.41
CA SER A 91 2.48 14.05 17.96
C SER A 91 1.52 13.21 18.80
N ASP A 92 0.40 13.79 19.25
CA ASP A 92 -0.63 13.12 20.04
C ASP A 92 -1.45 12.16 19.14
N PRO A 93 -1.52 10.86 19.46
CA PRO A 93 -2.31 9.90 18.71
C PRO A 93 -3.80 10.25 18.60
N ALA A 94 -4.38 10.90 19.62
CA ALA A 94 -5.78 11.32 19.59
C ALA A 94 -6.01 12.41 18.53
N GLU A 95 -5.17 13.47 18.53
CA GLU A 95 -5.24 14.54 17.52
C GLU A 95 -4.98 14.00 16.11
N ARG A 96 -4.05 13.05 15.96
CA ARG A 96 -3.78 12.39 14.68
C ARG A 96 -4.98 11.59 14.20
N THR A 97 -5.65 10.88 15.10
CA THR A 97 -6.86 10.11 14.81
C THR A 97 -7.99 11.01 14.31
N GLU A 98 -8.21 12.17 14.92
CA GLU A 98 -9.19 13.15 14.45
C GLU A 98 -8.89 13.60 13.00
N LEU A 99 -7.62 13.88 12.69
CA LEU A 99 -7.20 14.25 11.33
C LEU A 99 -7.37 13.10 10.34
N ILE A 100 -7.07 11.86 10.74
CA ILE A 100 -7.29 10.68 9.90
C ILE A 100 -8.79 10.50 9.61
N CYS A 101 -9.65 10.60 10.62
CA CYS A 101 -11.10 10.51 10.45
C CYS A 101 -11.63 11.61 9.51
N ALA A 102 -11.15 12.85 9.65
CA ALA A 102 -11.50 13.93 8.73
C ALA A 102 -11.09 13.62 7.28
N SER A 103 -9.88 13.07 7.08
CA SER A 103 -9.43 12.61 5.76
C SER A 103 -10.27 11.44 5.22
N VAL A 104 -10.70 10.50 6.06
CA VAL A 104 -11.60 9.41 5.67
C VAL A 104 -12.90 9.97 5.07
N HIS A 105 -13.55 10.91 5.74
CA HIS A 105 -14.78 11.54 5.24
C HIS A 105 -14.56 12.30 3.93
N ARG A 106 -13.43 13.03 3.82
CA ARG A 106 -13.06 13.76 2.60
C ARG A 106 -12.80 12.83 1.42
N LEU A 107 -12.07 11.73 1.65
CA LEU A 107 -11.61 10.82 0.59
C LEU A 107 -12.69 9.80 0.19
N ALA A 108 -13.75 9.64 0.98
CA ALA A 108 -14.82 8.67 0.71
C ALA A 108 -15.49 8.83 -0.67
N PRO A 109 -15.71 10.05 -1.23
CA PRO A 109 -16.28 10.20 -2.57
C PRO A 109 -15.46 9.58 -3.71
N PHE A 110 -14.16 9.38 -3.54
CA PHE A 110 -13.32 8.65 -4.51
C PHE A 110 -13.58 7.14 -4.52
N ALA A 111 -14.38 6.63 -3.56
CA ALA A 111 -14.73 5.22 -3.41
C ALA A 111 -13.51 4.26 -3.48
N PRO A 112 -12.44 4.52 -2.72
CA PRO A 112 -11.24 3.68 -2.75
C PRO A 112 -11.55 2.26 -2.26
N ALA A 113 -10.74 1.29 -2.70
CA ALA A 113 -10.84 -0.07 -2.17
C ALA A 113 -10.51 -0.12 -0.68
N VAL A 114 -9.52 0.67 -0.24
CA VAL A 114 -9.19 0.88 1.18
C VAL A 114 -8.72 2.32 1.45
N ILE A 115 -8.86 2.76 2.69
CA ILE A 115 -8.10 3.89 3.23
C ILE A 115 -6.85 3.30 3.91
N ALA A 116 -5.67 3.74 3.50
CA ALA A 116 -4.40 3.28 4.03
C ALA A 116 -4.07 3.99 5.35
N VAL A 117 -3.82 3.23 6.39
CA VAL A 117 -3.45 3.75 7.73
C VAL A 117 -2.26 2.98 8.26
N ALA A 118 -1.21 3.66 8.69
CA ALA A 118 -0.05 3.04 9.30
C ALA A 118 -0.13 3.06 10.83
N PRO A 119 0.44 2.07 11.53
CA PRO A 119 0.58 2.14 12.99
C PRO A 119 1.53 3.26 13.41
N GLY A 120 2.52 3.55 12.61
CA GLY A 120 3.61 4.49 12.84
C GLY A 120 4.98 3.83 12.90
N THR A 121 6.03 4.65 12.81
CA THR A 121 7.43 4.18 12.82
C THR A 121 8.37 5.27 13.36
N SER A 122 9.37 4.87 14.12
CA SER A 122 10.38 5.81 14.64
C SER A 122 11.56 6.01 13.68
N GLY A 123 11.70 5.16 12.67
CA GLY A 123 12.89 5.07 11.85
C GLY A 123 14.07 4.33 12.52
N ASP A 124 13.95 3.95 13.79
CA ASP A 124 14.98 3.29 14.59
C ASP A 124 14.51 1.88 15.02
N PRO A 125 15.16 0.81 14.56
CA PRO A 125 14.76 -0.56 14.89
C PRO A 125 14.85 -0.90 16.39
N GLY A 126 15.65 -0.14 17.15
CA GLY A 126 15.79 -0.29 18.59
C GLY A 126 14.74 0.44 19.42
N ARG A 127 13.92 1.28 18.78
CA ARG A 127 12.93 2.11 19.47
C ARG A 127 11.62 2.19 18.69
N PRO A 128 10.56 1.48 19.12
CA PRO A 128 9.24 1.62 18.50
C PRO A 128 8.73 3.07 18.53
N ALA A 129 7.88 3.43 17.55
CA ALA A 129 7.27 4.76 17.44
C ALA A 129 6.45 5.14 18.69
N GLY A 130 5.91 4.13 19.36
CA GLY A 130 5.12 4.26 20.58
C GLY A 130 4.59 2.90 21.03
N PRO A 131 3.75 2.87 22.06
CA PRO A 131 3.14 1.64 22.53
C PRO A 131 2.10 1.12 21.55
N VAL A 132 2.09 -0.19 21.33
CA VAL A 132 1.13 -0.87 20.44
C VAL A 132 -0.32 -0.68 20.93
N GLU A 133 -0.51 -0.50 22.23
CA GLU A 133 -1.80 -0.26 22.86
C GLU A 133 -2.46 1.03 22.35
N ALA A 134 -1.68 2.05 22.00
CA ALA A 134 -2.23 3.27 21.42
C ALA A 134 -2.83 3.01 20.02
N VAL A 135 -2.29 2.08 19.25
CA VAL A 135 -2.90 1.66 17.97
C VAL A 135 -4.26 0.99 18.23
N ALA A 136 -4.32 0.09 19.24
CA ALA A 136 -5.57 -0.59 19.61
C ALA A 136 -6.63 0.38 20.12
N GLU A 137 -6.23 1.44 20.82
CA GLU A 137 -7.12 2.47 21.37
C GLU A 137 -7.75 3.34 20.26
N HIS A 138 -6.97 3.72 19.26
CA HIS A 138 -7.38 4.72 18.27
C HIS A 138 -7.92 4.14 16.95
N LEU A 139 -7.49 2.96 16.53
CA LEU A 139 -7.93 2.33 15.28
C LEU A 139 -9.45 2.11 15.20
N PRO A 140 -10.18 1.77 16.29
CA PRO A 140 -11.65 1.64 16.22
C PRO A 140 -12.37 2.88 15.71
N ALA A 141 -11.97 4.08 16.13
CA ALA A 141 -12.60 5.34 15.70
C ALA A 141 -12.40 5.57 14.19
N ILE A 142 -11.21 5.26 13.67
CA ILE A 142 -10.91 5.36 12.24
C ILE A 142 -11.73 4.34 11.44
N ALA A 143 -11.84 3.12 11.94
CA ALA A 143 -12.64 2.07 11.31
C ALA A 143 -14.13 2.42 11.30
N ASP A 144 -14.66 2.99 12.38
CA ASP A 144 -16.05 3.43 12.48
C ASP A 144 -16.33 4.57 11.48
N ALA A 145 -15.44 5.58 11.37
CA ALA A 145 -15.55 6.63 10.36
C ALA A 145 -15.55 6.08 8.92
N ALA A 146 -14.72 5.09 8.62
CA ALA A 146 -14.72 4.44 7.31
C ALA A 146 -16.00 3.63 7.06
N ALA A 147 -16.54 2.96 8.08
CA ALA A 147 -17.76 2.18 7.99
C ALA A 147 -18.99 3.03 7.65
N GLU A 148 -19.04 4.30 8.07
CA GLU A 148 -20.11 5.24 7.69
C GLU A 148 -20.25 5.40 6.17
N HIS A 149 -19.14 5.21 5.44
CA HIS A 149 -19.08 5.28 3.98
C HIS A 149 -19.00 3.90 3.30
N GLY A 150 -19.08 2.82 4.07
CA GLY A 150 -18.92 1.47 3.54
C GLY A 150 -17.51 1.14 3.07
N LEU A 151 -16.50 1.87 3.58
CA LEU A 151 -15.10 1.71 3.24
C LEU A 151 -14.37 0.77 4.21
N ALA A 152 -13.29 0.18 3.72
CA ALA A 152 -12.36 -0.60 4.53
C ALA A 152 -11.10 0.20 4.88
N ILE A 153 -10.49 -0.16 6.00
CA ILE A 153 -9.16 0.30 6.41
C ILE A 153 -8.14 -0.78 6.07
N GLY A 154 -7.06 -0.40 5.40
CA GLY A 154 -5.85 -1.19 5.26
C GLY A 154 -4.84 -0.74 6.32
N LEU A 155 -4.67 -1.51 7.39
CA LEU A 155 -3.61 -1.24 8.36
C LEU A 155 -2.28 -1.74 7.83
N GLU A 156 -1.33 -0.84 7.63
CA GLU A 156 -0.07 -1.16 6.98
C GLU A 156 0.87 -1.96 7.89
N LEU A 157 1.33 -3.10 7.37
CA LEU A 157 2.40 -3.86 7.99
C LEU A 157 3.75 -3.20 7.68
N LEU A 158 4.39 -2.61 8.69
CA LEU A 158 5.68 -1.94 8.56
C LEU A 158 6.82 -2.77 9.17
N ALA A 159 7.97 -2.80 8.52
CA ALA A 159 9.10 -3.62 8.98
C ALA A 159 9.63 -3.21 10.37
N GLN A 160 10.06 -4.19 11.17
CA GLN A 160 10.72 -3.97 12.46
C GLN A 160 11.93 -3.03 12.34
N ARG A 161 12.73 -3.17 11.27
CA ARG A 161 13.90 -2.31 11.00
C ARG A 161 13.55 -0.83 10.83
N ARG A 162 12.26 -0.51 10.70
CA ARG A 162 11.74 0.87 10.65
C ARG A 162 11.24 1.35 12.01
N GLY A 163 11.31 0.53 13.06
CA GLY A 163 10.80 0.87 14.39
C GLY A 163 9.27 0.87 14.47
N SER A 164 8.60 0.02 13.69
CA SER A 164 7.16 -0.22 13.83
C SER A 164 6.87 -1.09 15.06
N PRO A 165 5.82 -0.79 15.84
CA PRO A 165 5.35 -1.66 16.91
C PRO A 165 4.65 -2.92 16.38
N LEU A 166 4.14 -2.89 15.12
CA LEU A 166 3.46 -4.00 14.45
C LEU A 166 4.21 -4.34 13.16
N HIS A 167 4.90 -5.49 13.16
CA HIS A 167 5.84 -5.82 12.08
C HIS A 167 5.79 -7.29 11.63
N THR A 168 4.76 -8.03 12.02
CA THR A 168 4.53 -9.42 11.54
C THR A 168 3.05 -9.65 11.26
N ILE A 169 2.75 -10.52 10.29
CA ILE A 169 1.36 -10.87 9.95
C ILE A 169 0.59 -11.36 11.19
N PRO A 170 1.10 -12.28 12.04
CA PRO A 170 0.38 -12.68 13.25
C PRO A 170 0.08 -11.52 14.20
N ALA A 171 1.03 -10.61 14.45
CA ALA A 171 0.79 -9.46 15.33
C ALA A 171 -0.27 -8.51 14.76
N MET A 172 -0.29 -8.33 13.42
CA MET A 172 -1.34 -7.56 12.74
C MET A 172 -2.71 -8.21 12.91
N VAL A 173 -2.79 -9.52 12.75
CA VAL A 173 -4.05 -10.26 12.95
C VAL A 173 -4.54 -10.14 14.38
N GLU A 174 -3.68 -10.31 15.38
CA GLU A 174 -4.01 -10.12 16.79
C GLU A 174 -4.53 -8.70 17.07
N MET A 175 -3.87 -7.69 16.48
CA MET A 175 -4.32 -6.30 16.59
C MET A 175 -5.72 -6.11 15.98
N ILE A 176 -5.93 -6.54 14.75
CA ILE A 176 -7.21 -6.40 14.05
C ILE A 176 -8.33 -7.13 14.79
N ASP A 177 -8.06 -8.32 15.31
CA ASP A 177 -9.01 -9.09 16.10
C ASP A 177 -9.37 -8.37 17.41
N SER A 178 -8.39 -7.73 18.07
CA SER A 178 -8.63 -6.96 19.29
C SER A 178 -9.49 -5.71 19.06
N VAL A 179 -9.37 -5.08 17.89
CA VAL A 179 -10.17 -3.92 17.47
C VAL A 179 -11.64 -4.29 17.23
N GLY A 180 -11.90 -5.52 16.78
CA GLY A 180 -13.25 -6.05 16.62
C GLY A 180 -14.08 -5.32 15.57
N ARG A 181 -13.44 -4.85 14.48
CA ARG A 181 -14.10 -4.19 13.34
C ARG A 181 -13.87 -5.00 12.07
N GLU A 182 -14.94 -5.41 11.42
CA GLU A 182 -14.89 -6.28 10.23
C GLU A 182 -14.31 -5.57 8.99
N ASN A 183 -14.32 -4.23 8.97
CA ASN A 183 -13.80 -3.42 7.87
C ASN A 183 -12.31 -3.07 8.00
N VAL A 184 -11.58 -3.67 8.93
CA VAL A 184 -10.12 -3.51 9.06
C VAL A 184 -9.42 -4.76 8.52
N GLY A 185 -8.49 -4.57 7.59
CA GLY A 185 -7.63 -5.62 7.07
C GLY A 185 -6.16 -5.21 7.09
N ILE A 186 -5.30 -6.14 6.68
CA ILE A 186 -3.86 -5.90 6.56
C ILE A 186 -3.58 -5.29 5.19
N MET A 187 -2.93 -4.13 5.15
CA MET A 187 -2.23 -3.63 3.98
C MET A 187 -0.84 -4.25 3.97
N PHE A 188 -0.62 -5.13 3.01
CA PHE A 188 0.61 -5.91 2.88
C PHE A 188 1.55 -5.24 1.88
N ASP A 189 2.70 -4.77 2.35
CA ASP A 189 3.77 -4.23 1.49
C ASP A 189 4.91 -5.24 1.39
N VAL A 190 5.27 -5.63 0.16
CA VAL A 190 6.39 -6.53 -0.14
C VAL A 190 7.68 -6.02 0.49
N PHE A 191 7.97 -4.71 0.41
CA PHE A 191 9.19 -4.12 0.96
C PHE A 191 9.31 -4.29 2.48
N HIS A 192 8.21 -4.28 3.18
CA HIS A 192 8.21 -4.42 4.63
C HIS A 192 8.17 -5.86 5.11
N SER A 193 7.64 -6.76 4.29
CA SER A 193 7.32 -8.14 4.69
C SER A 193 8.29 -9.19 4.16
N TRP A 194 9.09 -8.91 3.13
CA TRP A 194 9.88 -9.91 2.38
C TRP A 194 10.76 -10.81 3.25
N CYS A 195 11.25 -10.31 4.39
CA CYS A 195 12.16 -11.03 5.29
C CYS A 195 11.44 -11.64 6.51
N GLU A 196 10.10 -11.61 6.54
CA GLU A 196 9.35 -12.24 7.63
C GLU A 196 9.55 -13.77 7.58
N PRO A 197 9.93 -14.41 8.71
CA PRO A 197 10.12 -15.86 8.73
C PRO A 197 8.86 -16.61 8.30
N ASP A 198 9.02 -17.69 7.54
CA ASP A 198 7.91 -18.56 7.09
C ASP A 198 6.79 -17.78 6.36
N LEU A 199 7.15 -16.71 5.67
CA LEU A 199 6.19 -15.80 5.03
C LEU A 199 5.15 -16.49 4.14
N PRO A 200 5.51 -17.46 3.25
CA PRO A 200 4.51 -18.17 2.45
C PRO A 200 3.45 -18.91 3.30
N ASP A 201 3.87 -19.51 4.41
CA ASP A 201 2.95 -20.23 5.31
C ASP A 201 2.03 -19.27 6.05
N ARG A 202 2.57 -18.12 6.46
CA ARG A 202 1.79 -17.06 7.10
C ARG A 202 0.77 -16.45 6.14
N ILE A 203 1.16 -16.20 4.90
CA ILE A 203 0.23 -15.72 3.85
C ILE A 203 -0.87 -16.76 3.61
N ARG A 204 -0.55 -18.05 3.47
CA ARG A 204 -1.57 -19.11 3.31
C ARG A 204 -2.53 -19.18 4.49
N ARG A 205 -2.02 -19.01 5.71
CA ARG A 205 -2.83 -19.07 6.91
C ARG A 205 -3.72 -17.86 7.14
N TYR A 206 -3.21 -16.67 6.86
CA TYR A 206 -3.82 -15.41 7.24
C TYR A 206 -4.20 -14.51 6.05
N GLY A 207 -4.02 -14.97 4.82
CA GLY A 207 -4.22 -14.16 3.61
C GLY A 207 -5.63 -13.60 3.46
N GLY A 208 -6.65 -14.27 4.00
CA GLY A 208 -8.01 -13.74 4.06
C GLY A 208 -8.16 -12.45 4.90
N ARG A 209 -7.12 -12.06 5.65
CA ARG A 209 -7.07 -10.79 6.39
C ARG A 209 -6.33 -9.70 5.62
N ILE A 210 -5.67 -10.03 4.49
CA ILE A 210 -4.99 -9.07 3.62
C ILE A 210 -6.03 -8.49 2.66
N ASN A 211 -6.29 -7.19 2.78
CA ASN A 211 -7.27 -6.49 1.94
C ASN A 211 -6.65 -5.56 0.91
N SER A 212 -5.34 -5.33 0.99
CA SER A 212 -4.59 -4.48 0.06
C SER A 212 -3.13 -4.89 -0.02
N VAL A 213 -2.53 -4.74 -1.21
CA VAL A 213 -1.15 -5.18 -1.48
C VAL A 213 -0.39 -4.11 -2.22
N GLN A 214 0.78 -3.76 -1.70
CA GLN A 214 1.78 -2.94 -2.39
C GLN A 214 2.91 -3.82 -2.90
N VAL A 215 3.27 -3.61 -4.18
CA VAL A 215 4.28 -4.40 -4.89
C VAL A 215 5.49 -3.56 -5.27
N CYS A 216 6.64 -4.11 -4.97
CA CYS A 216 7.97 -3.68 -5.42
C CYS A 216 8.91 -4.87 -5.30
N ASP A 217 10.20 -4.66 -5.43
CA ASP A 217 11.23 -5.59 -4.95
C ASP A 217 12.23 -4.85 -4.06
N VAL A 218 13.07 -5.60 -3.40
CA VAL A 218 14.11 -5.08 -2.52
C VAL A 218 15.43 -5.10 -3.28
N ARG A 219 16.15 -3.99 -3.28
CA ARG A 219 17.48 -3.94 -3.90
C ARG A 219 18.42 -4.97 -3.27
N VAL A 220 19.28 -5.58 -4.07
CA VAL A 220 20.30 -6.52 -3.59
C VAL A 220 21.18 -5.82 -2.56
N ASP A 221 21.64 -4.61 -2.89
CA ASP A 221 22.36 -3.73 -1.99
C ASP A 221 21.40 -2.67 -1.46
N GLU A 222 20.69 -2.99 -0.36
CA GLU A 222 19.74 -2.08 0.27
C GLU A 222 20.47 -0.85 0.80
N ARG A 223 20.18 0.34 0.23
CA ARG A 223 20.88 1.59 0.52
C ARG A 223 20.13 2.47 1.49
N SER A 224 18.80 2.50 1.37
CA SER A 224 17.93 3.26 2.28
C SER A 224 16.51 2.68 2.28
N GLY A 225 15.69 3.15 3.23
CA GLY A 225 14.27 2.78 3.26
C GLY A 225 13.42 3.44 2.18
N HIS A 226 14.00 4.41 1.42
CA HIS A 226 13.37 5.10 0.31
C HIS A 226 14.07 4.79 -1.01
N ASP A 227 14.60 3.55 -1.14
CA ASP A 227 15.26 3.10 -2.34
C ASP A 227 14.90 1.63 -2.59
N ARG A 228 13.84 1.44 -3.33
CA ARG A 228 13.28 0.15 -3.68
C ARG A 228 13.67 -0.24 -5.11
N GLU A 229 13.38 -1.46 -5.49
CA GLU A 229 13.58 -1.96 -6.86
C GLU A 229 12.23 -2.25 -7.51
N LEU A 230 12.19 -2.26 -8.84
CA LEU A 230 11.01 -2.69 -9.60
C LEU A 230 10.72 -4.16 -9.33
N PRO A 231 9.44 -4.58 -9.37
CA PRO A 231 9.06 -5.97 -9.12
C PRO A 231 9.91 -6.95 -9.95
N GLY A 232 10.55 -7.91 -9.28
CA GLY A 232 11.37 -8.94 -9.88
C GLY A 232 12.79 -8.55 -10.28
N LEU A 233 13.17 -7.26 -10.23
CA LEU A 233 14.50 -6.81 -10.64
C LEU A 233 15.49 -6.66 -9.47
N GLY A 234 15.02 -6.90 -8.24
CA GLY A 234 15.85 -6.86 -7.05
C GLY A 234 16.28 -8.25 -6.57
N ARG A 235 15.94 -8.58 -5.32
CA ARG A 235 16.23 -9.90 -4.71
C ARG A 235 15.39 -11.03 -5.27
N GLY A 236 14.42 -10.74 -6.14
CA GLY A 236 13.49 -11.73 -6.70
C GLY A 236 12.45 -12.21 -5.70
N THR A 237 12.14 -11.42 -4.69
CA THR A 237 11.19 -11.79 -3.63
C THR A 237 9.73 -11.63 -4.06
N ALA A 238 9.45 -10.76 -5.01
CA ALA A 238 8.09 -10.39 -5.38
C ALA A 238 7.29 -11.56 -5.99
N ALA A 239 7.84 -12.32 -6.94
CA ALA A 239 7.10 -13.39 -7.61
C ALA A 239 6.64 -14.52 -6.65
N PRO A 240 7.49 -15.08 -5.76
CA PRO A 240 7.05 -16.06 -4.77
C PRO A 240 5.99 -15.54 -3.80
N ILE A 241 6.06 -14.25 -3.42
CA ILE A 241 5.09 -13.60 -2.54
C ILE A 241 3.76 -13.43 -3.26
N ILE A 242 3.75 -12.91 -4.50
CA ILE A 242 2.55 -12.79 -5.33
C ILE A 242 1.89 -14.16 -5.51
N ALA A 243 2.65 -15.22 -5.80
CA ALA A 243 2.12 -16.57 -5.91
C ALA A 243 1.42 -17.01 -4.62
N SER A 244 2.00 -16.73 -3.45
CA SER A 244 1.39 -17.08 -2.16
C SER A 244 0.12 -16.28 -1.85
N LEU A 245 0.08 -15.00 -2.25
CA LEU A 245 -1.12 -14.14 -2.11
C LEU A 245 -2.24 -14.63 -3.03
N LEU A 246 -1.93 -15.00 -4.27
CA LEU A 246 -2.90 -15.60 -5.20
C LEU A 246 -3.43 -16.94 -4.69
N GLU A 247 -2.55 -17.81 -4.17
CA GLU A 247 -2.93 -19.08 -3.53
C GLU A 247 -3.87 -18.86 -2.34
N ALA A 248 -3.68 -17.77 -1.59
CA ALA A 248 -4.54 -17.38 -0.48
C ALA A 248 -5.84 -16.67 -0.92
N GLY A 249 -6.06 -16.49 -2.23
CA GLY A 249 -7.28 -15.92 -2.80
C GLY A 249 -7.32 -14.38 -2.90
N TYR A 250 -6.18 -13.70 -2.87
CA TYR A 250 -6.14 -12.26 -3.06
C TYR A 250 -6.56 -11.90 -4.50
N ASP A 251 -7.57 -11.05 -4.64
CA ASP A 251 -8.15 -10.59 -5.90
C ASP A 251 -8.23 -9.05 -6.02
N GLY A 252 -7.54 -8.34 -5.10
CA GLY A 252 -7.50 -6.89 -5.01
C GLY A 252 -6.63 -6.22 -6.08
N TYR A 253 -6.28 -4.96 -5.84
CA TYR A 253 -5.32 -4.22 -6.66
C TYR A 253 -3.89 -4.60 -6.27
N TRP A 254 -3.03 -4.72 -7.29
CA TRP A 254 -1.58 -4.83 -7.15
C TRP A 254 -1.02 -3.42 -7.32
N GLU A 255 -0.80 -2.73 -6.24
CA GLU A 255 -0.39 -1.33 -6.27
C GLU A 255 1.13 -1.21 -6.26
N LEU A 256 1.70 -0.64 -7.32
CA LEU A 256 3.12 -0.31 -7.37
C LEU A 256 3.44 0.74 -6.32
N GLU A 257 4.38 0.44 -5.43
CA GLU A 257 4.97 1.42 -4.53
C GLU A 257 6.49 1.32 -4.56
N VAL A 258 7.11 2.16 -5.39
CA VAL A 258 8.56 2.22 -5.57
C VAL A 258 9.08 3.59 -5.20
N PHE A 259 9.73 3.67 -4.05
CA PHE A 259 10.55 4.81 -3.69
C PHE A 259 11.91 4.67 -4.38
N SER A 260 12.41 5.76 -4.94
CA SER A 260 13.72 5.82 -5.60
C SER A 260 14.31 7.21 -5.39
N ASP A 261 14.96 7.39 -4.22
CA ASP A 261 15.34 8.71 -3.72
C ASP A 261 16.32 9.44 -4.64
N ASP A 262 15.95 10.63 -5.05
CA ASP A 262 16.71 11.56 -5.89
C ASP A 262 17.16 12.82 -5.16
N GLY A 263 17.17 12.75 -3.83
CA GLY A 263 17.38 13.87 -2.92
C GLY A 263 16.12 14.27 -2.15
N THR A 264 14.94 13.82 -2.57
CA THR A 264 13.63 14.13 -1.96
C THR A 264 13.58 13.71 -0.48
N TYR A 265 14.15 12.56 -0.16
CA TYR A 265 14.26 12.02 1.21
C TYR A 265 15.68 12.06 1.79
N GLY A 266 16.59 12.81 1.15
CA GLY A 266 17.93 13.10 1.65
C GLY A 266 19.04 12.23 1.07
N ASN A 267 18.75 11.32 0.14
CA ASN A 267 19.77 10.53 -0.56
C ASN A 267 19.66 10.76 -2.07
N ASP A 268 20.60 11.46 -2.63
CA ASP A 268 20.65 11.73 -4.08
C ASP A 268 21.36 10.57 -4.82
N PHE A 269 20.63 9.47 -5.09
CA PHE A 269 21.18 8.34 -5.83
C PHE A 269 21.24 8.66 -7.34
N PRO A 270 22.42 8.46 -8.01
CA PRO A 270 22.59 8.81 -9.42
C PRO A 270 21.73 7.94 -10.36
N ASP A 271 21.37 6.73 -9.94
CA ASP A 271 20.56 5.74 -10.65
C ASP A 271 19.09 5.72 -10.19
N SER A 272 18.64 6.78 -9.52
CA SER A 272 17.25 6.91 -9.10
C SER A 272 16.29 6.88 -10.30
N TYR A 273 15.23 6.07 -10.20
CA TYR A 273 14.15 6.03 -11.18
C TYR A 273 13.39 7.38 -11.25
N TRP A 274 13.36 8.16 -10.18
CA TRP A 274 12.71 9.46 -10.16
C TRP A 274 13.43 10.53 -10.98
N LYS A 275 14.64 10.23 -11.44
CA LYS A 275 15.40 11.08 -12.41
C LYS A 275 15.04 10.78 -13.86
N LEU A 276 14.32 9.70 -14.14
CA LEU A 276 13.82 9.39 -15.47
C LEU A 276 12.55 10.22 -15.79
N PRO A 277 12.20 10.38 -17.07
CA PRO A 277 10.86 10.81 -17.43
C PRO A 277 9.83 9.87 -16.80
N HIS A 278 8.83 10.40 -16.09
CA HIS A 278 7.90 9.58 -15.30
C HIS A 278 7.14 8.55 -16.15
N ALA A 279 6.78 8.91 -17.39
CA ALA A 279 6.15 7.97 -18.32
C ALA A 279 7.06 6.76 -18.66
N GLU A 280 8.38 6.98 -18.76
CA GLU A 280 9.37 5.90 -18.96
C GLU A 280 9.45 5.02 -17.71
N PHE A 281 9.59 5.62 -16.53
CA PHE A 281 9.61 4.90 -15.26
C PHE A 281 8.35 4.04 -15.08
N LEU A 282 7.16 4.58 -15.35
CA LEU A 282 5.91 3.84 -15.21
C LEU A 282 5.77 2.71 -16.25
N ALA A 283 6.21 2.93 -17.49
CA ALA A 283 6.24 1.88 -18.51
C ALA A 283 7.19 0.73 -18.12
N MET A 284 8.37 1.04 -17.62
CA MET A 284 9.31 0.05 -17.08
C MET A 284 8.72 -0.71 -15.89
N SER A 285 8.06 0.00 -14.99
CA SER A 285 7.42 -0.57 -13.80
C SER A 285 6.31 -1.55 -14.17
N LYS A 286 5.47 -1.18 -15.14
CA LYS A 286 4.38 -2.06 -15.63
C LYS A 286 4.95 -3.30 -16.29
N ALA A 287 5.96 -3.17 -17.15
CA ALA A 287 6.61 -4.31 -17.80
C ALA A 287 7.25 -5.27 -16.76
N ALA A 288 7.97 -4.73 -15.78
CA ALA A 288 8.57 -5.51 -14.70
C ALA A 288 7.51 -6.24 -13.85
N PHE A 289 6.40 -5.55 -13.54
CA PHE A 289 5.27 -6.18 -12.85
C PHE A 289 4.67 -7.32 -13.67
N ASP A 290 4.40 -7.13 -14.96
CA ASP A 290 3.79 -8.15 -15.81
C ASP A 290 4.65 -9.41 -15.89
N GLU A 291 5.97 -9.26 -16.07
CA GLU A 291 6.92 -10.37 -16.05
C GLU A 291 6.94 -11.10 -14.71
N THR A 292 6.94 -10.34 -13.61
CA THR A 292 6.93 -10.89 -12.25
C THR A 292 5.64 -11.62 -11.93
N TYR A 293 4.50 -11.06 -12.35
CA TYR A 293 3.20 -11.69 -12.19
C TYR A 293 3.09 -12.99 -13.00
N ALA A 294 3.56 -12.98 -14.25
CA ALA A 294 3.64 -14.20 -15.06
C ALA A 294 4.55 -15.27 -14.42
N ALA A 295 5.65 -14.86 -13.77
CA ALA A 295 6.49 -15.77 -12.99
C ALA A 295 5.74 -16.35 -11.78
N ALA A 296 4.95 -15.55 -11.08
CA ALA A 296 4.11 -16.00 -9.97
C ALA A 296 3.07 -17.04 -10.42
N LEU A 297 2.43 -16.84 -11.57
CA LEU A 297 1.49 -17.84 -12.14
C LEU A 297 2.19 -19.15 -12.47
N ARG A 298 3.43 -19.13 -12.99
CA ARG A 298 4.22 -20.35 -13.22
C ARG A 298 4.51 -21.10 -11.92
N ILE A 299 4.90 -20.37 -10.86
CA ILE A 299 5.13 -20.95 -9.53
C ILE A 299 3.86 -21.66 -9.01
N LEU A 300 2.69 -21.03 -9.19
CA LEU A 300 1.40 -21.63 -8.80
C LEU A 300 1.11 -22.92 -9.59
N ALA A 301 1.32 -22.90 -10.90
CA ALA A 301 1.10 -24.07 -11.75
C ALA A 301 2.03 -25.24 -11.36
N GLU A 302 3.29 -24.97 -11.06
CA GLU A 302 4.25 -25.96 -10.58
C GLU A 302 3.84 -26.58 -9.25
N ARG A 303 3.36 -25.75 -8.28
CA ARG A 303 2.85 -26.23 -6.99
C ARG A 303 1.63 -27.12 -7.14
N ALA A 304 0.70 -26.76 -8.05
CA ALA A 304 -0.51 -27.55 -8.32
C ALA A 304 -0.22 -28.87 -9.05
N GLY A 305 0.80 -28.92 -9.93
CA GLY A 305 1.18 -30.12 -10.67
C GLY A 305 2.08 -31.08 -9.90
N GLY A 306 2.67 -30.67 -8.79
CA GLY A 306 3.53 -31.49 -7.92
C GLY A 306 2.83 -32.16 -6.76
N SER A 307 1.51 -32.00 -6.62
CA SER A 307 0.64 -32.62 -5.60
C SER A 307 -0.06 -33.82 -6.20
#